data_d0f0ca9ec64a210c239faf87641bc109
#
_entry.id   d0f0ca9ec64a210c239faf87641bc109
#
_cell.length_a   1.000
_cell.length_b   1.000
_cell.length_c   1.000
_cell.angle_alpha   90.00
_cell.angle_beta   90.00
_cell.angle_gamma   90.00
#
_symmetry.space_group_name_H-M   'P 1'
#
loop_
_entity.id
_entity.type
_entity.pdbx_description
1 polymer ?
#
loop_
_entity_poly.entity_id
_entity_poly.type
_entity_poly.pdbx_seq_one_letter_code
_entity_poly.pdbx_strand_id
1 'polypeptide(L)'
;MHCPNIHPELSELVPLYKRRLVDIKDHPEWNVLKENNQSEMYHGGLKKGSETWSYNGSAQGHMMKELKSDLETRGQIFISTWPSMFLGIYGDHIRIVRLISKGPEQMELTVEWLFDENTLKDPKYDKTNVVDFAILVMEQDASISEVNQRGLYNLQNTQGVLLSLIHI
;
A
#
# COMPACT_ATOMS: atom_id res chain seq x y z
N MET A 1 -12.25 6.94 2.70
CA MET A 1 -11.36 5.77 2.51
C MET A 1 -12.08 4.72 1.71
N HIS A 2 -11.47 4.20 0.64
CA HIS A 2 -12.02 3.14 -0.18
C HIS A 2 -11.60 1.73 0.32
N CYS A 3 -10.50 1.65 1.10
CA CYS A 3 -9.86 0.39 1.47
C CYS A 3 -10.79 -0.73 1.97
N PRO A 4 -11.74 -0.53 2.89
CA PRO A 4 -12.55 -1.63 3.38
C PRO A 4 -13.45 -2.28 2.31
N ASN A 5 -13.83 -1.53 1.29
CA ASN A 5 -14.73 -2.00 0.23
C ASN A 5 -13.99 -2.50 -1.00
N ILE A 6 -12.81 -1.96 -1.28
CA ILE A 6 -12.02 -2.27 -2.46
C ILE A 6 -10.95 -3.32 -2.15
N HIS A 7 -10.38 -3.24 -0.94
CA HIS A 7 -9.29 -4.14 -0.49
C HIS A 7 -9.67 -4.85 0.82
N PRO A 8 -10.64 -5.75 0.82
CA PRO A 8 -11.05 -6.43 2.04
C PRO A 8 -9.90 -7.23 2.67
N GLU A 9 -9.07 -7.90 1.86
CA GLU A 9 -7.94 -8.71 2.31
C GLU A 9 -6.86 -7.83 2.95
N LEU A 10 -6.54 -6.69 2.33
CA LEU A 10 -5.60 -5.73 2.88
C LEU A 10 -6.11 -5.12 4.19
N SER A 11 -7.41 -4.84 4.27
CA SER A 11 -8.03 -4.32 5.48
C SER A 11 -8.06 -5.33 6.64
N GLU A 12 -8.04 -6.63 6.34
CA GLU A 12 -7.84 -7.68 7.35
C GLU A 12 -6.40 -7.69 7.88
N LEU A 13 -5.44 -7.48 7.01
CA LEU A 13 -4.01 -7.45 7.37
C LEU A 13 -3.63 -6.17 8.13
N VAL A 14 -4.20 -5.03 7.74
CA VAL A 14 -3.94 -3.71 8.35
C VAL A 14 -5.23 -3.18 8.97
N PRO A 15 -5.52 -3.46 10.24
CA PRO A 15 -6.81 -3.15 10.88
C PRO A 15 -7.21 -1.68 10.84
N LEU A 16 -6.24 -0.76 10.77
CA LEU A 16 -6.51 0.67 10.66
C LEU A 16 -7.33 1.01 9.39
N TYR A 17 -7.17 0.25 8.32
CA TYR A 17 -7.89 0.47 7.06
C TYR A 17 -9.39 0.15 7.13
N LYS A 18 -9.84 -0.59 8.14
CA LYS A 18 -11.26 -0.81 8.39
C LYS A 18 -11.97 0.42 8.99
N ARG A 19 -11.22 1.37 9.52
CA ARG A 19 -11.78 2.54 10.19
C ARG A 19 -12.24 3.58 9.20
N ARG A 20 -13.30 4.32 9.57
CA ARG A 20 -13.72 5.50 8.84
C ARG A 20 -12.73 6.64 9.09
N LEU A 21 -12.65 7.58 8.16
CA LEU A 21 -11.77 8.76 8.30
C LEU A 21 -12.03 9.54 9.60
N VAL A 22 -13.29 9.61 10.04
CA VAL A 22 -13.68 10.25 11.30
C VAL A 22 -13.05 9.55 12.50
N ASP A 23 -13.04 8.22 12.48
CA ASP A 23 -12.48 7.42 13.59
C ASP A 23 -10.95 7.48 13.63
N ILE A 24 -10.32 7.75 12.48
CA ILE A 24 -8.86 7.88 12.37
C ILE A 24 -8.38 9.20 12.95
N LYS A 25 -9.14 10.29 12.81
CA LYS A 25 -8.75 11.61 13.33
C LYS A 25 -8.51 11.62 14.83
N ASP A 26 -9.20 10.77 15.56
CA ASP A 26 -9.06 10.64 17.01
C ASP A 26 -8.07 9.54 17.43
N HIS A 27 -7.43 8.88 16.45
CA HIS A 27 -6.46 7.83 16.73
C HIS A 27 -5.13 8.44 17.19
N PRO A 28 -4.48 7.93 18.27
CA PRO A 28 -3.23 8.48 18.78
C PRO A 28 -2.13 8.59 17.71
N GLU A 29 -2.02 7.61 16.83
CA GLU A 29 -1.04 7.58 15.75
C GLU A 29 -1.25 8.70 14.71
N TRP A 30 -2.50 9.06 14.43
CA TRP A 30 -2.82 10.20 13.58
C TRP A 30 -2.36 11.53 14.18
N ASN A 31 -2.51 11.68 15.48
CA ASN A 31 -2.08 12.89 16.18
C ASN A 31 -0.56 13.05 16.13
N VAL A 32 0.21 11.96 16.30
CA VAL A 32 1.68 11.97 16.17
C VAL A 32 2.13 12.45 14.79
N LEU A 33 1.52 11.98 13.72
CA LEU A 33 1.83 12.42 12.36
C LEU A 33 1.53 13.90 12.15
N LYS A 34 0.41 14.37 12.67
CA LYS A 34 -0.02 15.77 12.58
C LYS A 34 0.93 16.69 13.37
N GLU A 35 1.34 16.30 14.55
CA GLU A 35 2.26 17.07 15.39
C GLU A 35 3.65 17.20 14.76
N ASN A 36 4.14 16.16 14.13
CA ASN A 36 5.44 16.15 13.47
C ASN A 36 5.45 16.80 12.10
N ASN A 37 4.32 17.33 11.62
CA ASN A 37 4.19 17.94 10.30
C ASN A 37 4.69 17.04 9.15
N GLN A 38 4.62 15.73 9.35
CA GLN A 38 5.02 14.74 8.37
C GLN A 38 3.90 14.55 7.36
N SER A 39 4.21 14.75 6.08
CA SER A 39 3.29 14.52 4.96
C SER A 39 3.20 13.04 4.56
N GLU A 40 3.85 12.16 5.30
CA GLU A 40 3.82 10.73 5.05
C GLU A 40 2.45 10.15 5.34
N MET A 41 1.96 9.35 4.41
CA MET A 41 0.73 8.61 4.62
C MET A 41 0.98 7.49 5.62
N TYR A 42 0.37 7.57 6.80
CA TYR A 42 0.47 6.54 7.81
C TYR A 42 -0.41 5.34 7.42
N HIS A 43 0.19 4.18 7.32
CA HIS A 43 -0.49 2.97 6.88
C HIS A 43 -0.99 2.08 8.03
N GLY A 44 -0.63 2.39 9.25
CA GLY A 44 -0.96 1.56 10.42
C GLY A 44 -0.13 0.29 10.52
N GLY A 45 -0.07 -0.26 11.73
CA GLY A 45 0.59 -1.53 12.00
C GLY A 45 -0.20 -2.71 11.45
N LEU A 46 0.50 -3.81 11.26
CA LEU A 46 -0.11 -5.09 10.90
C LEU A 46 -0.95 -5.63 12.07
N LYS A 47 -1.90 -6.50 11.77
CA LYS A 47 -2.62 -7.25 12.82
C LYS A 47 -1.64 -8.08 13.64
N LYS A 48 -1.99 -8.30 14.91
CA LYS A 48 -1.14 -9.07 15.82
C LYS A 48 -0.78 -10.44 15.23
N GLY A 49 0.51 -10.76 15.25
CA GLY A 49 1.05 -12.01 14.70
C GLY A 49 1.38 -11.97 13.22
N SER A 50 1.19 -10.83 12.54
CA SER A 50 1.65 -10.65 11.17
C SER A 50 3.03 -9.97 11.14
N GLU A 51 3.83 -10.33 10.15
CA GLU A 51 5.23 -9.92 9.99
C GLU A 51 5.47 -9.15 8.70
N THR A 52 4.64 -9.37 7.68
CA THR A 52 4.79 -8.76 6.36
C THR A 52 3.45 -8.62 5.62
N TRP A 53 3.47 -7.96 4.47
CA TRP A 53 2.35 -7.88 3.55
C TRP A 53 2.27 -9.14 2.69
N SER A 54 1.40 -10.06 3.10
CA SER A 54 1.13 -11.31 2.43
C SER A 54 -0.30 -11.79 2.74
N TYR A 55 -0.81 -12.79 2.04
CA TYR A 55 -2.16 -13.29 2.28
C TYR A 55 -2.42 -13.70 3.73
N ASN A 56 -1.46 -14.36 4.35
CA ASN A 56 -1.58 -14.84 5.73
C ASN A 56 -0.84 -13.97 6.75
N GLY A 57 -0.15 -12.94 6.31
CA GLY A 57 0.64 -12.04 7.14
C GLY A 57 1.98 -12.59 7.60
N SER A 58 2.35 -13.83 7.25
CA SER A 58 3.62 -14.42 7.66
C SER A 58 4.74 -14.13 6.66
N ALA A 59 5.91 -13.79 7.19
CA ALA A 59 7.14 -13.76 6.43
C ALA A 59 7.69 -15.18 6.31
N GLN A 60 7.99 -15.61 5.08
CA GLN A 60 8.59 -16.92 4.82
C GLN A 60 10.08 -16.81 4.48
N GLY A 61 10.53 -15.58 4.27
CA GLY A 61 11.92 -15.26 3.90
C GLY A 61 12.71 -14.62 5.03
N HIS A 62 13.93 -14.20 4.70
CA HIS A 62 14.79 -13.48 5.63
C HIS A 62 14.23 -12.08 5.92
N MET A 63 14.00 -11.81 7.20
CA MET A 63 13.52 -10.52 7.68
C MET A 63 14.62 -9.47 7.63
N MET A 64 14.26 -8.25 7.22
CA MET A 64 15.14 -7.07 7.28
C MET A 64 15.26 -6.60 8.74
N LYS A 65 16.20 -7.17 9.47
CA LYS A 65 16.37 -6.98 10.92
C LYS A 65 16.62 -5.52 11.32
N GLU A 66 17.29 -4.78 10.45
CA GLU A 66 17.64 -3.36 10.66
C GLU A 66 16.40 -2.45 10.68
N LEU A 67 15.31 -2.89 10.05
CA LEU A 67 14.06 -2.14 9.96
C LEU A 67 12.97 -2.66 10.90
N LYS A 68 13.28 -3.67 11.69
CA LYS A 68 12.27 -4.41 12.47
C LYS A 68 11.42 -3.51 13.37
N SER A 69 12.04 -2.57 14.09
CA SER A 69 11.31 -1.67 15.00
C SER A 69 10.30 -0.78 14.27
N ASP A 70 10.66 -0.28 13.09
CA ASP A 70 9.80 0.57 12.30
C ASP A 70 8.66 -0.22 11.65
N LEU A 71 8.95 -1.43 11.17
CA LEU A 71 7.97 -2.30 10.55
C LEU A 71 6.94 -2.85 11.55
N GLU A 72 7.32 -3.10 12.80
CA GLU A 72 6.40 -3.53 13.86
C GLU A 72 5.31 -2.49 14.16
N THR A 73 5.65 -1.20 14.05
CA THR A 73 4.73 -0.11 14.34
C THR A 73 3.99 0.40 13.11
N ARG A 74 4.68 0.48 11.97
CA ARG A 74 4.14 1.08 10.73
C ARG A 74 3.63 0.04 9.72
N GLY A 75 4.04 -1.21 9.84
CA GLY A 75 3.69 -2.29 8.90
C GLY A 75 4.42 -2.22 7.57
N GLN A 76 4.87 -1.04 7.17
CA GLN A 76 5.68 -0.77 5.97
C GLN A 76 6.36 0.59 6.06
N ILE A 77 7.40 0.76 5.24
CA ILE A 77 7.99 2.06 4.91
C ILE A 77 7.68 2.34 3.45
N PHE A 78 7.13 3.53 3.18
CA PHE A 78 6.75 3.94 1.84
C PHE A 78 7.60 5.12 1.38
N ILE A 79 8.26 4.99 0.23
CA ILE A 79 9.10 6.03 -0.35
C ILE A 79 8.56 6.35 -1.74
N SER A 80 8.07 7.58 -1.94
CA SER A 80 7.65 8.05 -3.24
C SER A 80 8.75 8.87 -3.89
N THR A 81 9.02 8.60 -5.16
CA THR A 81 9.93 9.38 -5.97
C THR A 81 9.18 10.02 -7.13
N TRP A 82 9.35 11.31 -7.27
CA TRP A 82 8.76 12.05 -8.36
C TRP A 82 9.43 11.68 -9.70
N PRO A 83 8.68 11.57 -10.83
CA PRO A 83 7.24 11.79 -10.93
C PRO A 83 6.39 10.50 -10.81
N SER A 84 6.95 9.30 -10.87
CA SER A 84 6.16 8.13 -11.23
C SER A 84 6.65 6.81 -10.65
N MET A 85 7.42 6.85 -9.56
CA MET A 85 7.90 5.62 -8.92
C MET A 85 7.65 5.67 -7.41
N PHE A 86 7.37 4.52 -6.84
CA PHE A 86 7.39 4.36 -5.39
C PHE A 86 7.93 3.00 -4.97
N LEU A 87 8.45 2.97 -3.74
CA LEU A 87 8.93 1.78 -3.09
C LEU A 87 8.08 1.50 -1.87
N GLY A 88 7.69 0.25 -1.69
CA GLY A 88 7.16 -0.27 -0.44
C GLY A 88 8.20 -1.20 0.17
N ILE A 89 8.64 -0.92 1.39
CA ILE A 89 9.60 -1.74 2.14
C ILE A 89 8.81 -2.46 3.23
N TYR A 90 8.84 -3.77 3.18
CA TYR A 90 8.08 -4.66 4.07
C TYR A 90 9.04 -5.49 4.92
N GLY A 91 8.51 -6.40 5.71
CA GLY A 91 9.31 -7.20 6.63
C GLY A 91 10.39 -8.07 5.97
N ASP A 92 10.09 -8.64 4.82
CA ASP A 92 10.93 -9.64 4.13
C ASP A 92 11.18 -9.34 2.65
N HIS A 93 10.63 -8.22 2.12
CA HIS A 93 10.81 -7.85 0.72
C HIS A 93 10.68 -6.34 0.48
N ILE A 94 11.12 -5.90 -0.68
CA ILE A 94 10.89 -4.56 -1.20
C ILE A 94 10.10 -4.68 -2.49
N ARG A 95 9.07 -3.85 -2.66
CA ARG A 95 8.32 -3.71 -3.90
C ARG A 95 8.63 -2.37 -4.53
N ILE A 96 9.05 -2.38 -5.79
CA ILE A 96 9.27 -1.18 -6.61
C ILE A 96 8.16 -1.10 -7.63
N VAL A 97 7.42 -0.01 -7.65
CA VAL A 97 6.33 0.24 -8.59
C VAL A 97 6.68 1.44 -9.46
N ARG A 98 6.60 1.27 -10.77
CA ARG A 98 6.77 2.35 -11.75
C ARG A 98 5.50 2.53 -12.54
N LEU A 99 5.09 3.78 -12.70
CA LEU A 99 3.92 4.19 -13.45
C LEU A 99 4.41 4.90 -14.71
N ILE A 100 4.11 4.33 -15.88
CA ILE A 100 4.55 4.86 -17.17
C ILE A 100 3.31 5.28 -17.96
N SER A 101 3.16 6.60 -18.20
CA SER A 101 2.09 7.10 -19.04
C SER A 101 2.27 6.63 -20.48
N LYS A 102 1.23 6.07 -21.07
CA LYS A 102 1.15 5.70 -22.49
C LYS A 102 0.20 6.61 -23.27
N GLY A 103 -0.30 7.64 -22.62
CA GLY A 103 -1.23 8.62 -23.18
C GLY A 103 -2.18 9.14 -22.11
N PRO A 104 -3.16 9.95 -22.47
CA PRO A 104 -4.07 10.58 -21.52
C PRO A 104 -5.00 9.57 -20.79
N GLU A 105 -5.20 8.39 -21.36
CA GLU A 105 -6.16 7.40 -20.89
C GLU A 105 -5.53 6.05 -20.54
N GLN A 106 -4.22 5.93 -20.74
CA GLN A 106 -3.52 4.66 -20.55
C GLN A 106 -2.24 4.84 -19.73
N MET A 107 -2.06 3.92 -18.83
CA MET A 107 -0.87 3.81 -18.00
C MET A 107 -0.40 2.36 -17.97
N GLU A 108 0.90 2.18 -18.06
CA GLU A 108 1.56 0.91 -17.78
C GLU A 108 2.11 0.93 -16.37
N LEU A 109 1.83 -0.12 -15.61
CA LEU A 109 2.33 -0.31 -14.26
C LEU A 109 3.30 -1.48 -14.28
N THR A 110 4.56 -1.21 -13.93
CA THR A 110 5.60 -2.23 -13.79
C THR A 110 5.92 -2.43 -12.33
N VAL A 111 5.97 -3.68 -11.87
CA VAL A 111 6.25 -4.03 -10.49
C VAL A 111 7.40 -5.01 -10.41
N GLU A 112 8.35 -4.71 -9.54
CA GLU A 112 9.50 -5.57 -9.25
C GLU A 112 9.53 -5.87 -7.74
N TRP A 113 9.84 -7.11 -7.39
CA TRP A 113 10.04 -7.53 -6.00
C TRP A 113 11.50 -7.89 -5.78
N LEU A 114 12.06 -7.34 -4.73
CA LEU A 114 13.42 -7.63 -4.26
C LEU A 114 13.34 -8.43 -2.97
N PHE A 115 13.95 -9.58 -2.96
CA PHE A 115 14.07 -10.46 -1.79
C PHE A 115 15.53 -10.66 -1.44
N ASP A 116 15.80 -11.03 -0.19
CA ASP A 116 17.15 -11.48 0.21
C ASP A 116 17.61 -12.67 -0.65
N GLU A 117 18.88 -12.69 -1.00
CA GLU A 117 19.46 -13.72 -1.87
C GLU A 117 19.31 -15.14 -1.29
N ASN A 118 19.42 -15.27 0.03
CA ASN A 118 19.27 -16.57 0.69
C ASN A 118 17.81 -17.03 0.68
N THR A 119 16.86 -16.08 0.74
CA THR A 119 15.44 -16.37 0.56
C THR A 119 15.18 -16.95 -0.82
N LEU A 120 15.74 -16.37 -1.86
CA LEU A 120 15.57 -16.86 -3.24
C LEU A 120 16.22 -18.21 -3.51
N LYS A 121 17.28 -18.55 -2.75
CA LYS A 121 17.95 -19.84 -2.84
C LYS A 121 17.25 -20.95 -2.07
N ASP A 122 16.36 -20.63 -1.14
CA ASP A 122 15.61 -21.63 -0.38
C ASP A 122 14.49 -22.24 -1.26
N PRO A 123 14.58 -23.55 -1.59
CA PRO A 123 13.57 -24.20 -2.41
C PRO A 123 12.19 -24.31 -1.74
N LYS A 124 12.11 -24.08 -0.44
CA LYS A 124 10.85 -24.08 0.33
C LYS A 124 10.17 -22.73 0.34
N TYR A 125 10.85 -21.68 -0.13
CA TYR A 125 10.28 -20.35 -0.15
C TYR A 125 9.17 -20.22 -1.19
N ASP A 126 7.96 -19.95 -0.73
CA ASP A 126 6.81 -19.68 -1.58
C ASP A 126 6.57 -18.18 -1.72
N LYS A 127 7.06 -17.60 -2.82
CA LYS A 127 6.87 -16.18 -3.13
C LYS A 127 5.43 -15.83 -3.50
N THR A 128 4.60 -16.81 -3.85
CA THR A 128 3.21 -16.54 -4.31
C THR A 128 2.38 -15.91 -3.21
N ASN A 129 2.60 -16.27 -1.96
CA ASN A 129 1.95 -15.66 -0.81
C ASN A 129 2.12 -14.13 -0.72
N VAL A 130 3.27 -13.60 -1.15
CA VAL A 130 3.59 -12.17 -1.17
C VAL A 130 3.19 -11.52 -2.51
N VAL A 131 3.61 -12.14 -3.61
CA VAL A 131 3.45 -11.58 -4.96
C VAL A 131 1.96 -11.54 -5.34
N ASP A 132 1.25 -12.64 -5.18
CA ASP A 132 -0.16 -12.73 -5.55
C ASP A 132 -1.05 -11.84 -4.68
N PHE A 133 -0.70 -11.67 -3.39
CA PHE A 133 -1.39 -10.70 -2.54
C PHE A 133 -1.23 -9.27 -3.06
N ALA A 134 -0.02 -8.89 -3.45
CA ALA A 134 0.22 -7.55 -4.01
C ALA A 134 -0.47 -7.37 -5.37
N ILE A 135 -0.48 -8.39 -6.22
CA ILE A 135 -1.19 -8.37 -7.51
C ILE A 135 -2.69 -8.18 -7.28
N LEU A 136 -3.28 -8.92 -6.36
CA LEU A 136 -4.69 -8.77 -6.01
C LEU A 136 -5.04 -7.33 -5.64
N VAL A 137 -4.26 -6.70 -4.74
CA VAL A 137 -4.49 -5.31 -4.33
C VAL A 137 -4.38 -4.34 -5.51
N MET A 138 -3.39 -4.54 -6.38
CA MET A 138 -3.20 -3.69 -7.57
C MET A 138 -4.31 -3.86 -8.60
N GLU A 139 -4.82 -5.06 -8.80
CA GLU A 139 -5.95 -5.34 -9.70
C GLU A 139 -7.25 -4.70 -9.18
N GLN A 140 -7.47 -4.72 -7.86
CA GLN A 140 -8.57 -4.01 -7.22
C GLN A 140 -8.48 -2.49 -7.47
N ASP A 141 -7.29 -1.90 -7.31
CA ASP A 141 -7.04 -0.48 -7.60
C ASP A 141 -7.20 -0.16 -9.09
N ALA A 142 -6.71 -1.00 -9.98
CA ALA A 142 -6.86 -0.84 -11.43
C ALA A 142 -8.35 -0.81 -11.82
N SER A 143 -9.13 -1.75 -11.32
CA SER A 143 -10.56 -1.85 -11.59
C SER A 143 -11.31 -0.58 -11.20
N ILE A 144 -11.07 -0.03 -10.00
CA ILE A 144 -11.75 1.21 -9.59
C ILE A 144 -11.24 2.43 -10.36
N SER A 145 -9.97 2.45 -10.75
CA SER A 145 -9.40 3.52 -11.57
C SER A 145 -10.03 3.56 -12.96
N GLU A 146 -10.26 2.40 -13.58
CA GLU A 146 -10.96 2.29 -14.87
C GLU A 146 -12.42 2.76 -14.78
N VAL A 147 -13.12 2.42 -13.69
CA VAL A 147 -14.47 2.92 -13.44
C VAL A 147 -14.48 4.43 -13.33
N ASN A 148 -13.55 5.01 -12.57
CA ASN A 148 -13.42 6.46 -12.42
C ASN A 148 -13.11 7.12 -13.77
N GLN A 149 -12.20 6.57 -14.57
CA GLN A 149 -11.86 7.10 -15.89
C GLN A 149 -13.10 7.15 -16.79
N ARG A 150 -13.90 6.08 -16.83
CA ARG A 150 -15.16 6.08 -17.58
C ARG A 150 -16.14 7.14 -17.07
N GLY A 151 -16.16 7.41 -15.78
CA GLY A 151 -16.99 8.46 -15.17
C GLY A 151 -16.63 9.87 -15.65
N LEU A 152 -15.37 10.13 -16.02
CA LEU A 152 -14.93 11.43 -16.53
C LEU A 152 -15.58 11.83 -17.86
N TYR A 153 -16.01 10.85 -18.66
CA TYR A 153 -16.72 11.12 -19.93
C TYR A 153 -18.18 11.47 -19.76
N ASN A 154 -18.72 11.44 -18.54
CA ASN A 154 -20.09 11.85 -18.31
C ASN A 154 -20.23 13.37 -18.51
N LEU A 155 -21.19 13.78 -19.36
CA LEU A 155 -21.48 15.19 -19.65
C LEU A 155 -21.87 16.01 -18.41
N GLN A 156 -22.30 15.35 -17.35
CA GLN A 156 -22.64 16.02 -16.06
C GLN A 156 -21.42 16.20 -15.16
N ASN A 157 -20.25 15.65 -15.52
CA ASN A 157 -19.04 15.79 -14.74
C ASN A 157 -18.43 17.17 -15.02
N THR A 158 -18.69 18.13 -14.14
CA THR A 158 -18.24 19.51 -14.31
C THR A 158 -16.87 19.75 -13.68
N GLN A 159 -16.65 19.25 -12.49
CA GLN A 159 -15.36 19.37 -11.78
C GLN A 159 -15.31 18.40 -10.60
N GLY A 160 -14.20 17.71 -10.43
CA GLY A 160 -13.92 16.93 -9.22
C GLY A 160 -13.63 17.83 -8.01
N VAL A 161 -14.06 17.41 -6.84
CA VAL A 161 -13.68 18.06 -5.58
C VAL A 161 -12.25 17.63 -5.24
N LEU A 162 -11.33 18.57 -5.32
CA LEU A 162 -9.95 18.36 -4.84
C LEU A 162 -9.94 18.60 -3.32
N LEU A 163 -9.89 17.52 -2.57
CA LEU A 163 -9.63 17.61 -1.13
C LEU A 163 -8.13 17.91 -0.94
N SER A 164 -7.84 19.01 -0.27
CA SER A 164 -6.47 19.31 0.10
C SER A 164 -5.92 18.21 1.00
N LEU A 165 -4.74 17.69 0.70
CA LEU A 165 -4.05 16.73 1.55
C LEU A 165 -3.77 17.26 2.97
N ILE A 166 -3.85 18.58 3.14
CA ILE A 166 -3.73 19.25 4.44
C ILE A 166 -4.98 19.04 5.32
N HIS A 167 -6.09 18.63 4.72
CA HIS A 167 -7.38 18.41 5.40
C HIS A 167 -7.79 16.94 5.48
N ILE A 168 -6.93 16.03 5.04
CA ILE A 168 -7.14 14.58 5.16
C ILE A 168 -6.44 14.07 6.41
#